data_bba4f2ecfcdaa0a037618e32afb5dd73
#
_entry.id   bba4f2ecfcdaa0a037618e32afb5dd73
#
_cell.length_a   1.000
_cell.length_b   1.000
_cell.length_c   1.000
_cell.angle_alpha   90.00
_cell.angle_beta   90.00
_cell.angle_gamma   90.00
#
_symmetry.space_group_name_H-M   'P 1'
#
loop_
_entity.id
_entity.type
_entity.pdbx_description
1 polymer ?
#
loop_
_entity_poly.entity_id
_entity_poly.type
_entity_poly.pdbx_seq_one_letter_code
_entity_poly.pdbx_strand_id
1 'polypeptide(L)'
;MKLNRAYETEIVAAILYASLFFVILSIGLIIFFYYSRKRIIKNELEKKDLELHFQQQQLYAVLVTQEEERKRIAQDLHDDISAKLNIVSLNSHLLNRPNLTISETEEITANIVNLTAKALESTRRIAHDLLPPVLDKFGLHAGIEELCADFNSSKSVKVVYENNIAFNSADKSKHLHVFRVLQELMNNSLRHGLATQINIAFSQEETLTVCNYSDNGCGFDASDVQNQHGLGMKNISSRINFLRGVIKIHSEPKKGVQVIFKF
;
A
#
# COMPACT_ATOMS: atom_id res chain seq x y z
N MET A 1 54.74 -10.75 75.07
CA MET A 1 54.36 -9.41 74.59
C MET A 1 54.74 -9.08 73.13
N LYS A 2 55.88 -9.51 72.65
CA LYS A 2 56.31 -9.22 71.24
C LYS A 2 55.56 -10.08 70.20
N LEU A 3 55.14 -11.32 70.51
CA LEU A 3 54.35 -12.18 69.57
C LEU A 3 52.94 -11.67 69.26
N ASN A 4 52.28 -11.08 70.25
CA ASN A 4 50.88 -10.57 70.09
C ASN A 4 50.86 -9.33 69.16
N ARG A 5 51.87 -8.47 69.20
CA ARG A 5 51.98 -7.32 68.29
C ARG A 5 52.25 -7.70 66.82
N ALA A 6 52.98 -8.77 66.57
CA ALA A 6 53.16 -9.24 65.19
C ALA A 6 51.84 -9.73 64.55
N TYR A 7 51.02 -10.50 65.26
CA TYR A 7 49.73 -10.95 64.81
C TYR A 7 48.75 -9.81 64.59
N GLU A 8 48.74 -8.81 65.46
CA GLU A 8 47.90 -7.59 65.29
C GLU A 8 48.27 -6.80 64.04
N THR A 9 49.57 -6.67 63.74
CA THR A 9 50.02 -5.95 62.49
C THR A 9 49.68 -6.72 61.23
N GLU A 10 49.73 -8.09 61.26
CA GLU A 10 49.35 -8.93 60.11
C GLU A 10 47.84 -8.87 59.85
N ILE A 11 47.00 -8.87 60.88
CA ILE A 11 45.56 -8.75 60.79
C ILE A 11 45.16 -7.36 60.22
N VAL A 12 45.76 -6.29 60.72
CA VAL A 12 45.52 -4.95 60.21
C VAL A 12 45.95 -4.81 58.76
N ALA A 13 47.08 -5.38 58.37
CA ALA A 13 47.54 -5.38 56.99
C ALA A 13 46.56 -6.16 56.08
N ALA A 14 46.09 -7.32 56.52
CA ALA A 14 45.10 -8.12 55.77
C ALA A 14 43.77 -7.37 55.56
N ILE A 15 43.27 -6.66 56.59
CA ILE A 15 42.07 -5.81 56.45
C ILE A 15 42.29 -4.67 55.47
N LEU A 16 43.47 -4.02 55.51
CA LEU A 16 43.80 -2.94 54.57
C LEU A 16 43.87 -3.44 53.13
N TYR A 17 44.48 -4.60 52.87
CA TYR A 17 44.53 -5.17 51.55
C TYR A 17 43.11 -5.58 51.04
N ALA A 18 42.30 -6.19 51.90
CA ALA A 18 40.96 -6.54 51.59
C ALA A 18 40.09 -5.29 51.24
N SER A 19 40.20 -4.23 52.06
CA SER A 19 39.49 -2.97 51.79
C SER A 19 39.94 -2.30 50.49
N LEU A 20 41.26 -2.27 50.21
CA LEU A 20 41.78 -1.76 48.96
C LEU A 20 41.29 -2.57 47.75
N PHE A 21 41.26 -3.90 47.87
CA PHE A 21 40.68 -4.77 46.83
C PHE A 21 39.22 -4.46 46.53
N PHE A 22 38.40 -4.29 47.56
CA PHE A 22 36.96 -3.94 47.37
C PHE A 22 36.78 -2.55 46.75
N VAL A 23 37.65 -1.56 47.10
CA VAL A 23 37.60 -0.24 46.48
C VAL A 23 37.94 -0.32 44.97
N ILE A 24 39.01 -1.06 44.62
CA ILE A 24 39.40 -1.25 43.21
C ILE A 24 38.28 -1.96 42.44
N LEU A 25 37.67 -3.01 43.03
CA LEU A 25 36.57 -3.73 42.42
C LEU A 25 35.34 -2.80 42.19
N SER A 26 35.01 -1.97 43.18
CA SER A 26 33.92 -1.00 43.10
C SER A 26 34.13 0.04 41.98
N ILE A 27 35.33 0.57 41.87
CA ILE A 27 35.72 1.48 40.81
C ILE A 27 35.59 0.78 39.43
N GLY A 28 36.07 -0.44 39.31
CA GLY A 28 35.97 -1.23 38.08
C GLY A 28 34.51 -1.44 37.65
N LEU A 29 33.64 -1.76 38.61
CA LEU A 29 32.19 -1.92 38.34
C LEU A 29 31.54 -0.60 37.92
N ILE A 30 31.88 0.52 38.55
CA ILE A 30 31.32 1.85 38.19
C ILE A 30 31.76 2.19 36.75
N ILE A 31 33.02 1.99 36.41
CA ILE A 31 33.54 2.23 35.05
C ILE A 31 32.85 1.33 34.06
N PHE A 32 32.70 0.03 34.36
CA PHE A 32 31.99 -0.93 33.50
C PHE A 32 30.55 -0.51 33.23
N PHE A 33 29.79 -0.19 34.30
CA PHE A 33 28.40 0.27 34.14
C PHE A 33 28.28 1.58 33.37
N TYR A 34 29.19 2.51 33.58
CA TYR A 34 29.22 3.78 32.87
C TYR A 34 29.39 3.56 31.35
N TYR A 35 30.38 2.76 30.94
CA TYR A 35 30.62 2.47 29.52
C TYR A 35 29.52 1.61 28.91
N SER A 36 29.03 0.62 29.65
CA SER A 36 27.91 -0.22 29.21
C SER A 36 26.64 0.61 28.95
N ARG A 37 26.28 1.47 29.90
CA ARG A 37 25.12 2.36 29.76
C ARG A 37 25.28 3.34 28.60
N LYS A 38 26.47 3.92 28.43
CA LYS A 38 26.75 4.82 27.30
C LYS A 38 26.60 4.11 25.96
N ARG A 39 27.06 2.87 25.86
CA ARG A 39 26.92 2.03 24.65
C ARG A 39 25.45 1.71 24.35
N ILE A 40 24.66 1.33 25.35
CA ILE A 40 23.24 1.05 25.21
C ILE A 40 22.49 2.28 24.69
N ILE A 41 22.70 3.44 25.33
CA ILE A 41 22.05 4.70 24.91
C ILE A 41 22.42 5.07 23.48
N LYS A 42 23.71 4.90 23.10
CA LYS A 42 24.14 5.17 21.72
C LYS A 42 23.43 4.26 20.71
N ASN A 43 23.35 2.96 20.99
CA ASN A 43 22.67 2.00 20.12
C ASN A 43 21.15 2.29 20.00
N GLU A 44 20.51 2.70 21.10
CA GLU A 44 19.10 3.10 21.07
C GLU A 44 18.85 4.37 20.23
N LEU A 45 19.77 5.35 20.34
CA LEU A 45 19.69 6.56 19.52
C LEU A 45 19.87 6.25 18.03
N GLU A 46 20.86 5.45 17.68
CA GLU A 46 21.10 5.02 16.30
C GLU A 46 19.88 4.25 15.73
N LYS A 47 19.28 3.39 16.54
CA LYS A 47 18.07 2.65 16.15
C LYS A 47 16.89 3.58 15.92
N LYS A 48 16.66 4.55 16.81
CA LYS A 48 15.59 5.55 16.66
C LYS A 48 15.81 6.45 15.44
N ASP A 49 17.04 6.84 15.16
CA ASP A 49 17.38 7.64 13.99
C ASP A 49 17.07 6.87 12.69
N LEU A 50 17.45 5.59 12.66
CA LEU A 50 17.13 4.72 11.54
C LEU A 50 15.60 4.54 11.34
N GLU A 51 14.85 4.37 12.42
CA GLU A 51 13.37 4.30 12.38
C GLU A 51 12.76 5.60 11.84
N LEU A 52 13.25 6.75 12.29
CA LEU A 52 12.81 8.06 11.81
C LEU A 52 13.10 8.25 10.32
N HIS A 53 14.30 7.90 9.87
CA HIS A 53 14.64 7.95 8.45
C HIS A 53 13.74 7.03 7.61
N PHE A 54 13.45 5.83 8.09
CA PHE A 54 12.54 4.91 7.40
C PHE A 54 11.12 5.48 7.31
N GLN A 55 10.60 6.05 8.39
CA GLN A 55 9.29 6.72 8.40
C GLN A 55 9.23 7.91 7.45
N GLN A 56 10.30 8.73 7.42
CA GLN A 56 10.40 9.85 6.48
C GLN A 56 10.41 9.38 5.02
N GLN A 57 11.15 8.33 4.71
CA GLN A 57 11.16 7.74 3.37
C GLN A 57 9.79 7.19 2.95
N GLN A 58 9.09 6.51 3.88
CA GLN A 58 7.74 6.03 3.62
C GLN A 58 6.77 7.20 3.37
N LEU A 59 6.81 8.23 4.20
CA LEU A 59 5.97 9.42 4.02
C LEU A 59 6.25 10.10 2.68
N TYR A 60 7.52 10.28 2.33
CA TYR A 60 7.93 10.85 1.05
C TYR A 60 7.41 10.04 -0.14
N ALA A 61 7.54 8.70 -0.08
CA ALA A 61 7.02 7.82 -1.13
C ALA A 61 5.49 7.95 -1.30
N VAL A 62 4.74 8.05 -0.19
CA VAL A 62 3.29 8.27 -0.23
C VAL A 62 2.95 9.62 -0.87
N LEU A 63 3.65 10.69 -0.48
CA LEU A 63 3.42 12.03 -1.04
C LEU A 63 3.73 12.09 -2.54
N VAL A 64 4.83 11.48 -2.98
CA VAL A 64 5.18 11.40 -4.41
C VAL A 64 4.09 10.64 -5.19
N THR A 65 3.68 9.47 -4.70
CA THR A 65 2.61 8.69 -5.35
C THR A 65 1.29 9.46 -5.41
N GLN A 66 0.95 10.18 -4.35
CA GLN A 66 -0.27 11.01 -4.32
C GLN A 66 -0.20 12.15 -5.35
N GLU A 67 0.95 12.80 -5.49
CA GLU A 67 1.13 13.88 -6.45
C GLU A 67 1.15 13.36 -7.90
N GLU A 68 1.75 12.21 -8.16
CA GLU A 68 1.70 11.54 -9.47
C GLU A 68 0.26 11.17 -9.84
N GLU A 69 -0.50 10.61 -8.91
CA GLU A 69 -1.91 10.26 -9.13
C GLU A 69 -2.76 11.52 -9.37
N ARG A 70 -2.54 12.58 -8.60
CA ARG A 70 -3.19 13.87 -8.79
C ARG A 70 -2.90 14.48 -10.16
N LYS A 71 -1.64 14.38 -10.61
CA LYS A 71 -1.22 14.83 -11.93
C LYS A 71 -1.87 14.00 -13.04
N ARG A 72 -1.92 12.67 -12.89
CA ARG A 72 -2.60 11.77 -13.83
C ARG A 72 -4.08 12.13 -13.96
N ILE A 73 -4.79 12.30 -12.84
CA ILE A 73 -6.20 12.69 -12.84
C ILE A 73 -6.41 14.04 -13.53
N ALA A 74 -5.57 15.02 -13.23
CA ALA A 74 -5.65 16.34 -13.85
C ALA A 74 -5.43 16.26 -15.37
N GLN A 75 -4.53 15.40 -15.82
CA GLN A 75 -4.24 15.16 -17.22
C GLN A 75 -5.42 14.44 -17.92
N ASP A 76 -5.96 13.39 -17.32
CA ASP A 76 -7.13 12.67 -17.85
C ASP A 76 -8.35 13.60 -17.97
N LEU A 77 -8.58 14.47 -16.97
CA LEU A 77 -9.65 15.47 -17.01
C LEU A 77 -9.44 16.49 -18.14
N HIS A 78 -8.20 16.97 -18.27
CA HIS A 78 -7.88 17.99 -19.28
C HIS A 78 -7.94 17.42 -20.70
N ASP A 79 -7.29 16.30 -20.95
CA ASP A 79 -7.10 15.76 -22.29
C ASP A 79 -8.37 15.06 -22.81
N ASP A 80 -9.09 14.38 -21.95
CA ASP A 80 -10.26 13.60 -22.37
C ASP A 80 -11.58 14.39 -22.24
N ILE A 81 -11.85 15.02 -21.12
CA ILE A 81 -13.13 15.70 -20.87
C ILE A 81 -13.12 17.10 -21.47
N SER A 82 -12.09 17.91 -21.19
CA SER A 82 -12.04 19.29 -21.62
C SER A 82 -11.96 19.41 -23.14
N ALA A 83 -11.22 18.53 -23.82
CA ALA A 83 -11.15 18.49 -25.27
C ALA A 83 -12.53 18.22 -25.91
N LYS A 84 -13.27 17.21 -25.38
CA LYS A 84 -14.63 16.91 -25.89
C LYS A 84 -15.60 18.05 -25.64
N LEU A 85 -15.58 18.67 -24.46
CA LEU A 85 -16.45 19.82 -24.14
C LEU A 85 -16.13 21.06 -24.98
N ASN A 86 -14.86 21.29 -25.31
CA ASN A 86 -14.47 22.37 -26.22
C ASN A 86 -15.05 22.17 -27.62
N ILE A 87 -15.04 20.93 -28.15
CA ILE A 87 -15.65 20.62 -29.44
C ILE A 87 -17.18 20.77 -29.36
N VAL A 88 -17.82 20.34 -28.26
CA VAL A 88 -19.27 20.56 -28.02
C VAL A 88 -19.59 22.04 -28.02
N SER A 89 -18.80 22.89 -27.36
CA SER A 89 -18.97 24.33 -27.34
C SER A 89 -18.84 24.92 -28.74
N LEU A 90 -17.83 24.50 -29.52
CA LEU A 90 -17.66 24.94 -30.90
C LEU A 90 -18.86 24.57 -31.78
N ASN A 91 -19.30 23.33 -31.71
CA ASN A 91 -20.48 22.84 -32.43
C ASN A 91 -21.76 23.63 -32.04
N SER A 92 -21.92 23.94 -30.75
CA SER A 92 -23.05 24.74 -30.26
C SER A 92 -23.02 26.16 -30.82
N HIS A 93 -21.81 26.78 -31.00
CA HIS A 93 -21.69 28.08 -31.69
C HIS A 93 -22.01 27.98 -33.17
N LEU A 94 -21.72 26.84 -33.82
CA LEU A 94 -22.06 26.64 -35.23
C LEU A 94 -23.58 26.62 -35.44
N LEU A 95 -24.37 26.11 -34.50
CA LEU A 95 -25.86 26.12 -34.59
C LEU A 95 -26.48 27.54 -34.63
N ASN A 96 -25.74 28.56 -34.20
CA ASN A 96 -26.18 29.95 -34.24
C ASN A 96 -25.90 30.63 -35.58
N ARG A 97 -25.36 29.94 -36.59
CA ARG A 97 -25.12 30.52 -37.91
C ARG A 97 -26.41 30.69 -38.66
N PRO A 98 -26.65 31.79 -39.35
CA PRO A 98 -27.79 31.97 -40.25
C PRO A 98 -27.67 31.03 -41.46
N ASN A 99 -28.78 30.52 -41.93
CA ASN A 99 -28.92 29.71 -43.16
C ASN A 99 -28.32 28.29 -43.07
N LEU A 100 -28.32 27.63 -41.88
CA LEU A 100 -28.05 26.21 -41.78
C LEU A 100 -29.17 25.42 -42.46
N THR A 101 -28.77 24.41 -43.21
CA THR A 101 -29.71 23.40 -43.71
C THR A 101 -30.18 22.46 -42.58
N ILE A 102 -31.31 21.78 -42.76
CA ILE A 102 -31.84 20.81 -41.81
C ILE A 102 -30.80 19.70 -41.58
N SER A 103 -30.18 19.20 -42.67
CA SER A 103 -29.14 18.16 -42.58
C SER A 103 -27.92 18.58 -41.79
N GLU A 104 -27.41 19.79 -41.95
CA GLU A 104 -26.27 20.35 -41.19
C GLU A 104 -26.65 20.49 -39.69
N THR A 105 -27.88 20.91 -39.41
CA THR A 105 -28.36 21.05 -38.04
C THR A 105 -28.46 19.68 -37.35
N GLU A 106 -28.94 18.65 -38.04
CA GLU A 106 -29.02 17.28 -37.54
C GLU A 106 -27.62 16.70 -37.29
N GLU A 107 -26.67 16.90 -38.21
CA GLU A 107 -25.31 16.43 -38.07
C GLU A 107 -24.60 17.07 -36.85
N ILE A 108 -24.68 18.42 -36.74
CA ILE A 108 -24.07 19.16 -35.61
C ILE A 108 -24.70 18.71 -34.29
N THR A 109 -26.02 18.55 -34.25
CA THR A 109 -26.74 18.09 -33.04
C THR A 109 -26.34 16.67 -32.66
N ALA A 110 -26.25 15.75 -33.62
CA ALA A 110 -25.81 14.38 -33.39
C ALA A 110 -24.36 14.33 -32.83
N ASN A 111 -23.46 15.18 -33.36
CA ASN A 111 -22.08 15.32 -32.86
C ASN A 111 -22.06 15.83 -31.41
N ILE A 112 -22.85 16.85 -31.06
CA ILE A 112 -22.97 17.35 -29.69
C ILE A 112 -23.43 16.25 -28.74
N VAL A 113 -24.48 15.53 -29.09
CA VAL A 113 -25.03 14.43 -28.27
C VAL A 113 -23.98 13.34 -28.07
N ASN A 114 -23.31 12.89 -29.13
CA ASN A 114 -22.26 11.86 -29.06
C ASN A 114 -21.07 12.28 -28.20
N LEU A 115 -20.54 13.50 -28.39
CA LEU A 115 -19.40 13.99 -27.61
C LEU A 115 -19.77 14.20 -26.15
N THR A 116 -20.98 14.67 -25.85
CA THR A 116 -21.45 14.84 -24.48
C THR A 116 -21.60 13.49 -23.79
N ALA A 117 -22.15 12.47 -24.48
CA ALA A 117 -22.25 11.10 -23.96
C ALA A 117 -20.86 10.53 -23.65
N LYS A 118 -19.88 10.71 -24.55
CA LYS A 118 -18.51 10.26 -24.34
C LYS A 118 -17.81 11.01 -23.17
N ALA A 119 -18.04 12.31 -23.02
CA ALA A 119 -17.51 13.09 -21.91
C ALA A 119 -18.10 12.61 -20.56
N LEU A 120 -19.40 12.32 -20.53
CA LEU A 120 -20.08 11.78 -19.35
C LEU A 120 -19.55 10.39 -18.96
N GLU A 121 -19.31 9.52 -19.94
CA GLU A 121 -18.71 8.19 -19.72
C GLU A 121 -17.29 8.32 -19.16
N SER A 122 -16.46 9.20 -19.71
CA SER A 122 -15.12 9.48 -19.21
C SER A 122 -15.14 10.01 -17.77
N THR A 123 -16.09 10.91 -17.47
CA THR A 123 -16.27 11.43 -16.10
C THR A 123 -16.65 10.32 -15.13
N ARG A 124 -17.56 9.43 -15.51
CA ARG A 124 -17.97 8.28 -14.68
C ARG A 124 -16.78 7.34 -14.43
N ARG A 125 -15.98 7.06 -15.46
CA ARG A 125 -14.77 6.22 -15.33
C ARG A 125 -13.77 6.83 -14.34
N ILE A 126 -13.46 8.12 -14.48
CA ILE A 126 -12.53 8.81 -13.57
C ILE A 126 -13.09 8.82 -12.13
N ALA A 127 -14.39 9.10 -11.96
CA ALA A 127 -15.02 9.05 -10.64
C ALA A 127 -14.98 7.65 -10.02
N HIS A 128 -15.21 6.60 -10.81
CA HIS A 128 -15.09 5.21 -10.38
C HIS A 128 -13.66 4.84 -9.98
N ASP A 129 -12.68 5.35 -10.73
CA ASP A 129 -11.24 5.17 -10.39
C ASP A 129 -10.85 5.93 -9.11
N LEU A 130 -11.51 7.03 -8.76
CA LEU A 130 -11.23 7.78 -7.54
C LEU A 130 -11.93 7.21 -6.31
N LEU A 131 -13.22 6.91 -6.43
CA LEU A 131 -14.02 6.35 -5.36
C LEU A 131 -15.14 5.49 -5.98
N PRO A 132 -15.04 4.15 -5.97
CA PRO A 132 -16.05 3.29 -6.55
C PRO A 132 -17.42 3.51 -5.85
N PRO A 133 -18.44 3.96 -6.59
CA PRO A 133 -19.74 4.32 -5.98
C PRO A 133 -20.44 3.14 -5.30
N VAL A 134 -20.26 1.93 -5.83
CA VAL A 134 -20.84 0.70 -5.27
C VAL A 134 -20.15 0.36 -3.95
N LEU A 135 -18.83 0.49 -3.88
CA LEU A 135 -18.06 0.33 -2.62
C LEU A 135 -18.55 1.30 -1.53
N ASP A 136 -18.75 2.57 -1.88
CA ASP A 136 -19.15 3.59 -0.89
C ASP A 136 -20.59 3.38 -0.38
N LYS A 137 -21.51 2.98 -1.27
CA LYS A 137 -22.95 2.80 -0.94
C LYS A 137 -23.29 1.44 -0.36
N PHE A 138 -22.69 0.37 -0.90
CA PHE A 138 -23.07 -1.02 -0.61
C PHE A 138 -21.98 -1.82 0.09
N GLY A 139 -20.80 -1.22 0.32
CA GLY A 139 -19.69 -1.83 1.07
C GLY A 139 -18.78 -2.71 0.23
N LEU A 140 -17.80 -3.33 0.94
CA LEU A 140 -16.66 -4.00 0.30
C LEU A 140 -17.07 -5.19 -0.57
N HIS A 141 -18.03 -6.00 -0.10
CA HIS A 141 -18.49 -7.18 -0.83
C HIS A 141 -19.02 -6.79 -2.21
N ALA A 142 -19.98 -5.88 -2.27
CA ALA A 142 -20.59 -5.43 -3.51
C ALA A 142 -19.55 -4.72 -4.42
N GLY A 143 -18.64 -3.94 -3.85
CA GLY A 143 -17.55 -3.30 -4.62
C GLY A 143 -16.62 -4.32 -5.27
N ILE A 144 -16.27 -5.41 -4.58
CA ILE A 144 -15.45 -6.48 -5.15
C ILE A 144 -16.21 -7.25 -6.23
N GLU A 145 -17.52 -7.53 -6.05
CA GLU A 145 -18.35 -8.17 -7.07
C GLU A 145 -18.40 -7.34 -8.36
N GLU A 146 -18.60 -6.02 -8.24
CA GLU A 146 -18.53 -5.10 -9.38
C GLU A 146 -17.18 -5.14 -10.07
N LEU A 147 -16.08 -5.03 -9.30
CA LEU A 147 -14.71 -5.11 -9.84
C LEU A 147 -14.49 -6.44 -10.61
N CYS A 148 -14.91 -7.56 -10.05
CA CYS A 148 -14.81 -8.87 -10.70
C CYS A 148 -15.64 -8.94 -11.99
N ALA A 149 -16.85 -8.36 -11.99
CA ALA A 149 -17.70 -8.29 -13.17
C ALA A 149 -17.07 -7.46 -14.29
N ASP A 150 -16.43 -6.33 -13.96
CA ASP A 150 -15.72 -5.48 -14.93
C ASP A 150 -14.59 -6.24 -15.61
N PHE A 151 -13.77 -6.96 -14.83
CA PHE A 151 -12.69 -7.76 -15.39
C PHE A 151 -13.22 -8.93 -16.24
N ASN A 152 -14.26 -9.61 -15.80
CA ASN A 152 -14.92 -10.68 -16.55
C ASN A 152 -15.54 -10.18 -17.87
N SER A 153 -15.99 -8.93 -17.93
CA SER A 153 -16.60 -8.34 -19.14
C SER A 153 -15.61 -8.24 -20.30
N SER A 154 -14.33 -8.10 -19.99
CA SER A 154 -13.25 -8.01 -20.99
C SER A 154 -13.04 -9.31 -21.78
N LYS A 155 -13.60 -10.45 -21.31
CA LYS A 155 -13.42 -11.82 -21.85
C LYS A 155 -11.96 -12.30 -21.94
N SER A 156 -10.99 -11.51 -21.48
CA SER A 156 -9.58 -11.87 -21.50
C SER A 156 -9.15 -12.66 -20.25
N VAL A 157 -9.90 -12.56 -19.17
CA VAL A 157 -9.65 -13.22 -17.90
C VAL A 157 -10.94 -13.70 -17.27
N LYS A 158 -10.89 -14.82 -16.56
CA LYS A 158 -11.97 -15.34 -15.73
C LYS A 158 -11.63 -15.07 -14.26
N VAL A 159 -12.44 -14.25 -13.59
CA VAL A 159 -12.28 -13.97 -12.16
C VAL A 159 -13.34 -14.75 -11.38
N VAL A 160 -12.91 -15.52 -10.39
CA VAL A 160 -13.76 -16.22 -9.43
C VAL A 160 -13.61 -15.54 -8.08
N TYR A 161 -14.71 -15.14 -7.48
CA TYR A 161 -14.76 -14.50 -6.18
C TYR A 161 -15.62 -15.29 -5.20
N GLU A 162 -15.05 -15.64 -4.07
CA GLU A 162 -15.69 -16.35 -2.97
C GLU A 162 -15.58 -15.54 -1.69
N ASN A 163 -16.69 -15.33 -1.01
CA ASN A 163 -16.74 -14.60 0.25
C ASN A 163 -17.58 -15.33 1.29
N ASN A 164 -16.93 -15.77 2.36
CA ASN A 164 -17.54 -16.49 3.47
C ASN A 164 -17.63 -15.66 4.76
N ILE A 165 -17.48 -14.31 4.65
CA ILE A 165 -17.47 -13.42 5.81
C ILE A 165 -18.40 -12.21 5.59
N ALA A 166 -18.83 -11.62 6.70
CA ALA A 166 -19.50 -10.34 6.69
C ALA A 166 -18.50 -9.22 7.00
N PHE A 167 -18.36 -8.26 6.07
CA PHE A 167 -17.51 -7.08 6.30
C PHE A 167 -18.24 -6.07 7.17
N ASN A 168 -17.53 -5.48 8.13
CA ASN A 168 -18.09 -4.45 9.01
C ASN A 168 -18.25 -3.13 8.23
N SER A 169 -19.50 -2.71 7.99
CA SER A 169 -19.82 -1.50 7.21
C SER A 169 -19.28 -0.19 7.81
N ALA A 170 -18.87 -0.18 9.09
CA ALA A 170 -18.27 1.00 9.73
C ALA A 170 -16.83 1.27 9.27
N ASP A 171 -16.14 0.28 8.70
CA ASP A 171 -14.71 0.37 8.35
C ASP A 171 -14.48 0.85 6.91
N LYS A 172 -15.23 1.85 6.43
CA LYS A 172 -15.16 2.35 5.05
C LYS A 172 -13.74 2.66 4.55
N SER A 173 -12.91 3.26 5.39
CA SER A 173 -11.51 3.57 5.05
C SER A 173 -10.70 2.30 4.80
N LYS A 174 -10.85 1.28 5.64
CA LYS A 174 -10.18 -0.01 5.43
C LYS A 174 -10.68 -0.69 4.16
N HIS A 175 -11.98 -0.64 3.90
CA HIS A 175 -12.60 -1.22 2.70
C HIS A 175 -12.01 -0.64 1.42
N LEU A 176 -11.78 0.68 1.35
CA LEU A 176 -11.15 1.31 0.20
C LEU A 176 -9.72 0.81 0.00
N HIS A 177 -8.94 0.65 1.06
CA HIS A 177 -7.57 0.13 0.95
C HIS A 177 -7.55 -1.33 0.46
N VAL A 178 -8.44 -2.19 0.98
CA VAL A 178 -8.58 -3.59 0.50
C VAL A 178 -8.98 -3.63 -0.97
N PHE A 179 -9.98 -2.84 -1.36
CA PHE A 179 -10.41 -2.73 -2.75
C PHE A 179 -9.26 -2.33 -3.68
N ARG A 180 -8.47 -1.32 -3.29
CA ARG A 180 -7.31 -0.85 -4.08
C ARG A 180 -6.19 -1.88 -4.17
N VAL A 181 -5.98 -2.68 -3.12
CA VAL A 181 -5.03 -3.80 -3.17
C VAL A 181 -5.48 -4.82 -4.22
N LEU A 182 -6.74 -5.21 -4.20
CA LEU A 182 -7.28 -6.16 -5.19
C LEU A 182 -7.23 -5.60 -6.61
N GLN A 183 -7.62 -4.36 -6.81
CA GLN A 183 -7.57 -3.69 -8.11
C GLN A 183 -6.14 -3.69 -8.68
N GLU A 184 -5.15 -3.36 -7.87
CA GLU A 184 -3.73 -3.36 -8.27
C GLU A 184 -3.23 -4.78 -8.59
N LEU A 185 -3.57 -5.77 -7.76
CA LEU A 185 -3.21 -7.17 -8.01
C LEU A 185 -3.81 -7.67 -9.33
N MET A 186 -5.08 -7.43 -9.59
CA MET A 186 -5.78 -7.84 -10.80
C MET A 186 -5.20 -7.14 -12.05
N ASN A 187 -4.89 -5.84 -11.95
CA ASN A 187 -4.23 -5.11 -13.03
C ASN A 187 -2.84 -5.67 -13.33
N ASN A 188 -2.07 -6.01 -12.29
CA ASN A 188 -0.73 -6.60 -12.45
C ASN A 188 -0.81 -7.99 -13.11
N SER A 189 -1.78 -8.82 -12.71
CA SER A 189 -2.00 -10.13 -13.32
C SER A 189 -2.35 -10.05 -14.81
N LEU A 190 -3.11 -9.03 -15.24
CA LEU A 190 -3.41 -8.82 -16.66
C LEU A 190 -2.24 -8.23 -17.42
N ARG A 191 -1.67 -7.12 -16.92
CA ARG A 191 -0.67 -6.35 -17.68
C ARG A 191 0.70 -7.03 -17.74
N HIS A 192 1.10 -7.63 -16.62
CA HIS A 192 2.43 -8.21 -16.46
C HIS A 192 2.38 -9.75 -16.44
N GLY A 193 1.34 -10.31 -15.83
CA GLY A 193 1.18 -11.75 -15.66
C GLY A 193 0.59 -12.44 -16.88
N LEU A 194 -0.14 -11.74 -17.76
CA LEU A 194 -0.93 -12.32 -18.86
C LEU A 194 -1.84 -13.46 -18.35
N ALA A 195 -2.38 -13.30 -17.15
CA ALA A 195 -3.21 -14.29 -16.50
C ALA A 195 -4.56 -14.42 -17.21
N THR A 196 -5.05 -15.65 -17.33
CA THR A 196 -6.37 -15.98 -17.89
C THR A 196 -7.37 -16.39 -16.81
N GLN A 197 -6.89 -16.61 -15.58
CA GLN A 197 -7.73 -16.93 -14.44
C GLN A 197 -7.19 -16.27 -13.17
N ILE A 198 -8.12 -15.69 -12.40
CA ILE A 198 -7.85 -15.07 -11.08
C ILE A 198 -8.86 -15.65 -10.10
N ASN A 199 -8.38 -16.04 -8.91
CA ASN A 199 -9.23 -16.47 -7.82
C ASN A 199 -9.02 -15.55 -6.61
N ILE A 200 -10.11 -15.12 -5.99
CA ILE A 200 -10.14 -14.26 -4.80
C ILE A 200 -11.05 -14.93 -3.79
N ALA A 201 -10.53 -15.22 -2.60
CA ALA A 201 -11.32 -15.81 -1.53
C ALA A 201 -11.08 -15.07 -0.21
N PHE A 202 -12.19 -14.73 0.47
CA PHE A 202 -12.14 -14.18 1.83
C PHE A 202 -12.59 -15.20 2.85
N SER A 203 -11.82 -15.29 3.93
CA SER A 203 -12.11 -16.14 5.08
C SER A 203 -11.76 -15.40 6.37
N GLN A 204 -12.20 -15.94 7.51
CA GLN A 204 -11.85 -15.39 8.81
C GLN A 204 -10.98 -16.41 9.56
N GLU A 205 -9.87 -15.92 10.09
CA GLU A 205 -9.02 -16.67 11.01
C GLU A 205 -8.99 -15.93 12.35
N GLU A 206 -9.58 -16.54 13.37
CA GLU A 206 -9.77 -15.93 14.69
C GLU A 206 -10.47 -14.55 14.58
N THR A 207 -9.73 -13.46 14.80
CA THR A 207 -10.25 -12.09 14.72
C THR A 207 -9.84 -11.35 13.43
N LEU A 208 -9.00 -11.97 12.59
CA LEU A 208 -8.46 -11.36 11.39
C LEU A 208 -9.21 -11.82 10.13
N THR A 209 -9.45 -10.90 9.25
CA THR A 209 -9.89 -11.18 7.88
C THR A 209 -8.69 -11.61 7.04
N VAL A 210 -8.82 -12.71 6.32
CA VAL A 210 -7.79 -13.24 5.42
C VAL A 210 -8.30 -13.17 4.00
N CYS A 211 -7.52 -12.56 3.13
CA CYS A 211 -7.73 -12.60 1.69
C CYS A 211 -6.69 -13.50 1.04
N ASN A 212 -7.15 -14.48 0.28
CA ASN A 212 -6.33 -15.31 -0.59
C ASN A 212 -6.59 -14.89 -2.03
N TYR A 213 -5.57 -14.40 -2.69
CA TYR A 213 -5.54 -14.02 -4.09
C TYR A 213 -4.61 -14.96 -4.84
N SER A 214 -5.00 -15.44 -6.02
CA SER A 214 -4.12 -16.20 -6.89
C SER A 214 -4.45 -15.99 -8.36
N ASP A 215 -3.42 -16.01 -9.21
CA ASP A 215 -3.55 -16.02 -10.65
C ASP A 215 -2.73 -17.13 -11.30
N ASN A 216 -3.03 -17.43 -12.55
CA ASN A 216 -2.32 -18.42 -13.37
C ASN A 216 -1.37 -17.77 -14.39
N GLY A 217 -0.90 -16.57 -14.15
CA GLY A 217 -0.04 -15.83 -15.05
C GLY A 217 1.41 -16.34 -15.13
N CYS A 218 2.28 -15.56 -15.76
CA CYS A 218 3.68 -15.95 -15.93
C CYS A 218 4.49 -15.96 -14.63
N GLY A 219 3.99 -15.38 -13.55
CA GLY A 219 4.71 -15.24 -12.30
C GLY A 219 6.02 -14.46 -12.44
N PHE A 220 6.77 -14.39 -11.37
CA PHE A 220 8.10 -13.74 -11.33
C PHE A 220 8.97 -14.37 -10.23
N ASP A 221 10.26 -14.14 -10.29
CA ASP A 221 11.16 -14.52 -9.20
C ASP A 221 10.97 -13.58 -8.01
N ALA A 222 10.35 -14.09 -6.96
CA ALA A 222 10.07 -13.33 -5.75
C ALA A 222 11.34 -13.02 -4.91
N SER A 223 12.47 -13.67 -5.19
CA SER A 223 13.76 -13.39 -4.53
C SER A 223 14.50 -12.22 -5.16
N ASP A 224 14.16 -11.84 -6.41
CA ASP A 224 14.77 -10.70 -7.08
C ASP A 224 14.25 -9.38 -6.51
N VAL A 225 15.17 -8.61 -5.95
CA VAL A 225 14.92 -7.31 -5.31
C VAL A 225 14.26 -6.32 -6.28
N GLN A 226 14.57 -6.37 -7.58
CA GLN A 226 13.98 -5.49 -8.57
C GLN A 226 12.48 -5.75 -8.75
N ASN A 227 12.05 -7.00 -8.67
CA ASN A 227 10.64 -7.39 -8.79
C ASN A 227 9.80 -6.96 -7.57
N GLN A 228 10.44 -6.85 -6.39
CA GLN A 228 9.77 -6.37 -5.16
C GLN A 228 9.64 -4.84 -5.09
N HIS A 229 10.42 -4.08 -5.89
CA HIS A 229 10.50 -2.63 -5.80
C HIS A 229 9.66 -1.86 -6.83
N GLY A 230 8.87 -2.52 -7.65
CA GLY A 230 7.90 -1.86 -8.54
C GLY A 230 6.93 -0.96 -7.77
N LEU A 231 6.51 0.18 -8.37
CA LEU A 231 5.58 1.13 -7.73
C LEU A 231 4.28 0.45 -7.27
N GLY A 232 3.73 -0.47 -8.05
CA GLY A 232 2.53 -1.23 -7.70
C GLY A 232 2.70 -2.06 -6.43
N MET A 233 3.81 -2.78 -6.29
CA MET A 233 4.09 -3.60 -5.09
C MET A 233 4.31 -2.75 -3.84
N LYS A 234 4.97 -1.58 -3.98
CA LYS A 234 5.11 -0.61 -2.89
C LYS A 234 3.75 -0.07 -2.45
N ASN A 235 2.86 0.24 -3.40
CA ASN A 235 1.51 0.70 -3.12
C ASN A 235 0.69 -0.37 -2.36
N ILE A 236 0.76 -1.64 -2.79
CA ILE A 236 0.11 -2.76 -2.09
C ILE A 236 0.63 -2.85 -0.66
N SER A 237 1.95 -2.90 -0.47
CA SER A 237 2.57 -3.01 0.85
C SER A 237 2.21 -1.83 1.77
N SER A 238 2.20 -0.60 1.25
CA SER A 238 1.81 0.61 1.99
C SER A 238 0.35 0.53 2.47
N ARG A 239 -0.57 0.06 1.60
CA ARG A 239 -1.99 -0.10 1.94
C ARG A 239 -2.22 -1.20 2.99
N ILE A 240 -1.50 -2.31 2.89
CA ILE A 240 -1.55 -3.39 3.90
C ILE A 240 -1.00 -2.90 5.24
N ASN A 241 0.08 -2.12 5.24
CA ASN A 241 0.60 -1.49 6.46
C ASN A 241 -0.40 -0.51 7.09
N PHE A 242 -1.12 0.26 6.27
CA PHE A 242 -2.22 1.12 6.76
C PHE A 242 -3.30 0.31 7.47
N LEU A 243 -3.62 -0.87 6.95
CA LEU A 243 -4.57 -1.82 7.56
C LEU A 243 -4.02 -2.48 8.84
N ARG A 244 -2.76 -2.23 9.21
CA ARG A 244 -1.99 -2.95 10.24
C ARG A 244 -1.94 -4.45 9.98
N GLY A 245 -1.96 -4.80 8.70
CA GLY A 245 -2.03 -6.16 8.21
C GLY A 245 -0.64 -6.74 7.91
N VAL A 246 -0.67 -8.01 7.54
CA VAL A 246 0.53 -8.74 7.08
C VAL A 246 0.26 -9.29 5.68
N ILE A 247 1.26 -9.21 4.81
CA ILE A 247 1.19 -9.75 3.45
C ILE A 247 2.27 -10.80 3.24
N LYS A 248 1.91 -11.89 2.54
CA LYS A 248 2.84 -12.90 2.03
C LYS A 248 2.60 -13.05 0.54
N ILE A 249 3.67 -13.04 -0.23
CA ILE A 249 3.64 -13.17 -1.68
C ILE A 249 4.49 -14.37 -2.06
N HIS A 250 3.89 -15.29 -2.81
CA HIS A 250 4.54 -16.45 -3.39
C HIS A 250 4.41 -16.36 -4.89
N SER A 251 5.52 -16.34 -5.60
CA SER A 251 5.55 -16.36 -7.06
C SER A 251 6.79 -17.10 -7.53
N GLU A 252 6.60 -17.88 -8.57
CA GLU A 252 7.67 -18.54 -9.30
C GLU A 252 7.43 -18.33 -10.79
N PRO A 253 8.47 -18.22 -11.61
CA PRO A 253 8.32 -18.13 -13.05
C PRO A 253 7.46 -19.26 -13.64
N LYS A 254 6.45 -18.89 -14.44
CA LYS A 254 5.46 -19.77 -15.09
C LYS A 254 4.48 -20.49 -14.15
N LYS A 255 4.38 -20.07 -12.87
CA LYS A 255 3.44 -20.67 -11.91
C LYS A 255 2.41 -19.68 -11.37
N GLY A 256 2.38 -18.47 -11.92
CA GLY A 256 1.49 -17.41 -11.46
C GLY A 256 1.94 -16.76 -10.16
N VAL A 257 1.03 -16.03 -9.54
CA VAL A 257 1.25 -15.30 -8.30
C VAL A 257 0.20 -15.72 -7.27
N GLN A 258 0.62 -15.95 -6.04
CA GLN A 258 -0.24 -16.12 -4.89
C GLN A 258 0.06 -15.04 -3.86
N VAL A 259 -0.97 -14.32 -3.42
CA VAL A 259 -0.88 -13.29 -2.40
C VAL A 259 -1.86 -13.61 -1.29
N ILE A 260 -1.35 -13.67 -0.07
CA ILE A 260 -2.15 -13.85 1.14
C ILE A 260 -1.94 -12.62 2.00
N PHE A 261 -3.00 -11.91 2.34
CA PHE A 261 -2.92 -10.81 3.28
C PHE A 261 -4.00 -10.91 4.35
N LYS A 262 -3.62 -10.51 5.56
CA LYS A 262 -4.46 -10.53 6.76
C LYS A 262 -4.59 -9.12 7.32
N PHE A 263 -5.79 -8.75 7.78
CA PHE A 263 -6.07 -7.42 8.35
C PHE A 263 -7.21 -7.43 9.36
#